data_ca89f691bf44c9679e3d26fb12e1fe9c
#
_entry.id   ca89f691bf44c9679e3d26fb12e1fe9c
#
_cell.length_a   1.000
_cell.length_b   1.000
_cell.length_c   1.000
_cell.angle_alpha   90.00
_cell.angle_beta   90.00
_cell.angle_gamma   90.00
#
_symmetry.space_group_name_H-M   'P 1'
#
loop_
_entity.id
_entity.type
_entity.pdbx_description
1 polymer ?
#
loop_
_entity_poly.entity_id
_entity_poly.type
_entity_poly.pdbx_seq_one_letter_code
_entity_poly.pdbx_strand_id
1 'polypeptide(L)'
;NIRIKAYMSKMEESMLTPKVLYVDGLNVYNSDIDIVQTIKSLNSIGKDAFSIGQEIAKKYMQDLVVTEKVAVICFNDELALGMYAFLTGKGYRIPEKIALLGIDGCNSRKYIKNSLATVNLFPEQQGEKCIELMHEKASGRKVHYKNYIRPQIIEGETV
;
A
#
# COMPACT_ATOMS: atom_id res chain seq x y z
N ASN A 1 1.47 -11.71 5.89
CA ASN A 1 1.89 -10.32 5.68
C ASN A 1 1.59 -9.50 6.94
N ILE A 2 2.62 -8.84 7.50
CA ILE A 2 2.52 -8.12 8.77
C ILE A 2 1.54 -6.94 8.72
N ARG A 3 1.44 -6.25 7.57
CA ARG A 3 0.49 -5.14 7.36
C ARG A 3 -0.96 -5.63 7.43
N ILE A 4 -1.26 -6.78 6.82
CA ILE A 4 -2.60 -7.38 6.87
C ILE A 4 -2.95 -7.80 8.30
N LYS A 5 -2.02 -8.42 9.03
CA LYS A 5 -2.24 -8.81 10.42
C LYS A 5 -2.56 -7.59 11.30
N ALA A 6 -1.80 -6.51 11.16
CA ALA A 6 -2.03 -5.26 11.89
C ALA A 6 -3.40 -4.64 11.55
N TYR A 7 -3.78 -4.62 10.27
CA TYR A 7 -5.11 -4.18 9.82
C TYR A 7 -6.22 -5.02 10.44
N MET A 8 -6.13 -6.35 10.35
CA MET A 8 -7.14 -7.27 10.90
C MET A 8 -7.32 -7.06 12.41
N SER A 9 -6.19 -7.02 13.17
CA SER A 9 -6.22 -6.78 14.62
C SER A 9 -6.90 -5.45 14.96
N LYS A 10 -6.59 -4.37 14.20
CA LYS A 10 -7.16 -3.06 14.49
C LYS A 10 -8.64 -2.96 14.14
N MET A 11 -9.08 -3.60 13.07
CA MET A 11 -10.50 -3.69 12.71
C MET A 11 -11.29 -4.45 13.79
N GLU A 12 -10.73 -5.57 14.28
CA GLU A 12 -11.32 -6.38 15.34
C GLU A 12 -11.44 -5.60 16.66
N GLU A 13 -10.36 -4.92 17.09
CA GLU A 13 -10.38 -4.02 18.25
C GLU A 13 -11.46 -2.92 18.13
N SER A 14 -11.72 -2.46 16.91
CA SER A 14 -12.71 -1.41 16.60
C SER A 14 -14.11 -1.98 16.38
N MET A 15 -14.33 -3.27 16.53
CA MET A 15 -15.59 -3.98 16.24
C MET A 15 -16.09 -3.78 14.79
N LEU A 16 -15.16 -3.63 13.84
CA LEU A 16 -15.44 -3.49 12.42
C LEU A 16 -15.13 -4.78 11.69
N THR A 17 -15.90 -5.08 10.64
CA THR A 17 -15.65 -6.25 9.79
C THR A 17 -14.54 -5.94 8.78
N PRO A 18 -13.38 -6.61 8.86
CA PRO A 18 -12.31 -6.40 7.90
C PRO A 18 -12.65 -7.05 6.55
N LYS A 19 -12.23 -6.39 5.46
CA LYS A 19 -12.28 -6.95 4.11
C LYS A 19 -10.94 -6.77 3.42
N VAL A 20 -10.39 -7.84 2.87
CA VAL A 20 -9.12 -7.79 2.11
C VAL A 20 -9.43 -8.05 0.64
N LEU A 21 -9.03 -7.11 -0.22
CA LEU A 21 -9.19 -7.18 -1.67
C LEU A 21 -7.88 -7.67 -2.30
N TYR A 22 -7.95 -8.59 -3.26
CA TYR A 22 -6.78 -9.18 -3.91
C TYR A 22 -7.08 -9.63 -5.35
N VAL A 23 -6.01 -9.78 -6.13
CA VAL A 23 -6.09 -10.40 -7.46
C VAL A 23 -5.93 -11.91 -7.32
N ASP A 24 -6.66 -12.67 -8.12
CA ASP A 24 -6.57 -14.14 -8.15
C ASP A 24 -5.13 -14.60 -8.48
N GLY A 25 -4.69 -15.65 -7.80
CA GLY A 25 -3.31 -16.15 -7.89
C GLY A 25 -2.34 -15.58 -6.85
N LEU A 26 -2.70 -14.50 -6.14
CA LEU A 26 -1.95 -13.99 -4.99
C LEU A 26 -2.56 -14.55 -3.71
N ASN A 27 -2.00 -15.64 -3.19
CA ASN A 27 -2.46 -16.22 -1.92
C ASN A 27 -1.92 -15.41 -0.75
N VAL A 28 -2.63 -14.36 -0.34
CA VAL A 28 -2.21 -13.39 0.68
C VAL A 28 -2.37 -13.92 2.11
N TYR A 29 -3.09 -15.04 2.29
CA TYR A 29 -3.45 -15.56 3.61
C TYR A 29 -2.54 -16.67 4.13
N ASN A 30 -1.63 -17.22 3.31
CA ASN A 30 -0.77 -18.30 3.76
C ASN A 30 0.45 -17.75 4.51
N SER A 31 0.62 -18.18 5.76
CA SER A 31 1.75 -17.79 6.62
C SER A 31 3.12 -18.29 6.09
N ASP A 32 3.09 -19.29 5.21
CA ASP A 32 4.26 -19.94 4.62
C ASP A 32 4.48 -19.52 3.16
N ILE A 33 4.26 -18.22 2.87
CA ILE A 33 4.50 -17.69 1.53
C ILE A 33 5.98 -17.83 1.20
N ASP A 34 6.30 -18.76 0.32
CA ASP A 34 7.58 -18.78 -0.37
C ASP A 34 7.70 -17.48 -1.21
N ILE A 35 8.54 -16.56 -0.74
CA ILE A 35 8.81 -15.28 -1.37
C ILE A 35 9.18 -15.47 -2.85
N VAL A 36 9.87 -16.54 -3.19
CA VAL A 36 10.30 -16.88 -4.56
C VAL A 36 9.09 -17.25 -5.43
N GLN A 37 8.12 -17.99 -4.90
CA GLN A 37 6.87 -18.30 -5.62
C GLN A 37 5.99 -17.06 -5.77
N THR A 38 5.95 -16.18 -4.77
CA THR A 38 5.21 -14.91 -4.84
C THR A 38 5.82 -13.98 -5.89
N ILE A 39 7.14 -13.86 -5.96
CA ILE A 39 7.84 -13.08 -6.99
C ILE A 39 7.61 -13.70 -8.38
N LYS A 40 7.64 -15.03 -8.51
CA LYS A 40 7.37 -15.71 -9.78
C LYS A 40 5.93 -15.53 -10.25
N SER A 41 4.95 -15.55 -9.34
CA SER A 41 3.55 -15.30 -9.70
C SER A 41 3.30 -13.83 -10.04
N LEU A 42 3.94 -12.87 -9.37
CA LEU A 42 3.91 -11.46 -9.76
C LEU A 42 4.54 -11.24 -11.13
N ASN A 43 5.69 -11.86 -11.41
CA ASN A 43 6.34 -11.80 -12.71
C ASN A 43 5.56 -12.53 -13.83
N SER A 44 4.82 -13.60 -13.50
CA SER A 44 3.96 -14.32 -14.47
C SER A 44 2.71 -13.53 -14.84
N ILE A 45 2.27 -12.60 -13.98
CA ILE A 45 1.14 -11.70 -14.26
C ILE A 45 1.58 -10.59 -15.24
N GLY A 46 2.87 -10.26 -15.34
CA GLY A 46 3.42 -9.28 -16.27
C GLY A 46 2.86 -7.86 -16.08
N LYS A 47 2.27 -7.57 -14.92
CA LYS A 47 1.58 -6.32 -14.63
C LYS A 47 2.28 -5.56 -13.51
N ASP A 48 2.41 -4.25 -13.70
CA ASP A 48 2.85 -3.34 -12.67
C ASP A 48 1.78 -3.12 -11.58
N ALA A 49 2.16 -2.53 -10.46
CA ALA A 49 1.26 -2.30 -9.35
C ALA A 49 0.09 -1.37 -9.71
N PHE A 50 0.30 -0.42 -10.63
CA PHE A 50 -0.76 0.46 -11.13
C PHE A 50 -1.85 -0.34 -11.87
N SER A 51 -1.46 -1.18 -12.81
CA SER A 51 -2.38 -2.06 -13.56
C SER A 51 -3.12 -3.03 -12.64
N ILE A 52 -2.44 -3.57 -11.63
CA ILE A 52 -3.06 -4.41 -10.60
C ILE A 52 -4.11 -3.61 -9.81
N GLY A 53 -3.81 -2.37 -9.45
CA GLY A 53 -4.76 -1.47 -8.78
C GLY A 53 -6.05 -1.26 -9.59
N GLN A 54 -5.93 -1.05 -10.90
CA GLN A 54 -7.08 -0.94 -11.81
C GLN A 54 -7.92 -2.22 -11.84
N GLU A 55 -7.28 -3.38 -11.86
CA GLU A 55 -7.98 -4.68 -11.88
C GLU A 55 -8.71 -4.96 -10.57
N ILE A 56 -8.09 -4.66 -9.43
CA ILE A 56 -8.74 -4.77 -8.11
C ILE A 56 -9.97 -3.87 -8.08
N ALA A 57 -9.83 -2.61 -8.47
CA ALA A 57 -10.95 -1.67 -8.51
C ALA A 57 -12.08 -2.18 -9.42
N LYS A 58 -11.75 -2.72 -10.60
CA LYS A 58 -12.72 -3.30 -11.52
C LYS A 58 -13.42 -4.53 -10.93
N LYS A 59 -12.66 -5.46 -10.36
CA LYS A 59 -13.18 -6.72 -9.80
C LYS A 59 -14.14 -6.48 -8.64
N TYR A 60 -13.77 -5.56 -7.75
CA TYR A 60 -14.52 -5.27 -6.52
C TYR A 60 -15.38 -4.02 -6.59
N MET A 61 -15.65 -3.50 -7.79
CA MET A 61 -16.40 -2.25 -7.98
C MET A 61 -17.76 -2.28 -7.25
N GLN A 62 -18.50 -3.40 -7.30
CA GLN A 62 -19.79 -3.52 -6.63
C GLN A 62 -19.66 -3.41 -5.10
N ASP A 63 -18.59 -3.92 -4.54
CA ASP A 63 -18.30 -3.85 -3.11
C ASP A 63 -17.83 -2.45 -2.67
N LEU A 64 -17.16 -1.73 -3.58
CA LEU A 64 -16.67 -0.37 -3.33
C LEU A 64 -17.77 0.69 -3.51
N VAL A 65 -18.84 0.36 -4.24
CA VAL A 65 -19.95 1.27 -4.57
C VAL A 65 -21.19 0.92 -3.76
N VAL A 66 -21.02 0.65 -2.49
CA VAL A 66 -22.14 0.50 -1.54
C VAL A 66 -22.75 1.85 -1.18
N THR A 67 -23.88 1.87 -0.48
CA THR A 67 -24.60 3.10 -0.10
C THR A 67 -23.80 4.01 0.82
N GLU A 68 -22.93 3.44 1.65
CA GLU A 68 -22.08 4.15 2.61
C GLU A 68 -20.70 4.52 2.02
N LYS A 69 -20.01 5.46 2.66
CA LYS A 69 -18.63 5.81 2.32
C LYS A 69 -17.70 4.65 2.67
N VAL A 70 -16.83 4.28 1.74
CA VAL A 70 -15.84 3.20 1.91
C VAL A 70 -14.44 3.80 2.02
N ALA A 71 -13.63 3.30 2.95
CA ALA A 71 -12.22 3.62 3.04
C ALA A 71 -11.38 2.41 2.61
N VAL A 72 -10.40 2.64 1.73
CA VAL A 72 -9.50 1.62 1.21
C VAL A 72 -8.06 1.99 1.55
N ILE A 73 -7.37 1.08 2.24
CA ILE A 73 -5.93 1.17 2.48
C ILE A 73 -5.24 0.29 1.44
N CYS A 74 -4.45 0.89 0.58
CA CYS A 74 -3.72 0.20 -0.47
C CYS A 74 -2.37 -0.31 0.02
N PHE A 75 -1.86 -1.36 -0.63
CA PHE A 75 -0.57 -1.95 -0.28
C PHE A 75 0.60 -0.98 -0.51
N ASN A 76 0.51 -0.20 -1.58
CA ASN A 76 1.46 0.88 -1.91
C ASN A 76 0.76 2.01 -2.68
N ASP A 77 1.47 3.11 -2.90
CA ASP A 77 0.95 4.29 -3.60
C ASP A 77 0.62 4.01 -5.06
N GLU A 78 1.45 3.22 -5.75
CA GLU A 78 1.26 2.92 -7.17
C GLU A 78 -0.04 2.14 -7.41
N LEU A 79 -0.34 1.16 -6.54
CA LEU A 79 -1.61 0.45 -6.57
C LEU A 79 -2.79 1.38 -6.27
N ALA A 80 -2.64 2.29 -5.30
CA ALA A 80 -3.66 3.29 -4.99
C ALA A 80 -3.95 4.22 -6.17
N LEU A 81 -2.90 4.66 -6.89
CA LEU A 81 -3.02 5.48 -8.09
C LEU A 81 -3.75 4.74 -9.22
N GLY A 82 -3.50 3.45 -9.38
CA GLY A 82 -4.22 2.59 -10.33
C GLY A 82 -5.71 2.49 -10.00
N MET A 83 -6.05 2.26 -8.72
CA MET A 83 -7.44 2.25 -8.25
C MET A 83 -8.09 3.62 -8.47
N TYR A 84 -7.41 4.71 -8.09
CA TYR A 84 -7.88 6.09 -8.29
C TYR A 84 -8.23 6.35 -9.76
N ALA A 85 -7.32 6.04 -10.68
CA ALA A 85 -7.51 6.26 -12.12
C ALA A 85 -8.73 5.49 -12.66
N PHE A 86 -8.92 4.24 -12.27
CA PHE A 86 -10.06 3.44 -12.68
C PHE A 86 -11.37 3.99 -12.12
N LEU A 87 -11.43 4.27 -10.82
CA LEU A 87 -12.64 4.72 -10.15
C LEU A 87 -13.10 6.10 -10.63
N THR A 88 -12.18 7.06 -10.73
CA THR A 88 -12.50 8.40 -11.24
C THR A 88 -12.87 8.37 -12.72
N GLY A 89 -12.23 7.52 -13.53
CA GLY A 89 -12.61 7.25 -14.92
C GLY A 89 -14.01 6.67 -15.09
N LYS A 90 -14.56 6.05 -14.04
CA LYS A 90 -15.95 5.59 -13.97
C LYS A 90 -16.91 6.60 -13.33
N GLY A 91 -16.43 7.81 -13.00
CA GLY A 91 -17.22 8.88 -12.42
C GLY A 91 -17.43 8.80 -10.91
N TYR A 92 -16.75 7.89 -10.22
CA TYR A 92 -16.82 7.84 -8.75
C TYR A 92 -16.03 8.97 -8.13
N ARG A 93 -16.61 9.59 -7.10
CA ARG A 93 -16.00 10.72 -6.39
C ARG A 93 -15.11 10.23 -5.26
N ILE A 94 -13.88 10.72 -5.26
CA ILE A 94 -12.87 10.50 -4.23
C ILE A 94 -12.51 11.88 -3.65
N PRO A 95 -12.64 12.11 -2.35
CA PRO A 95 -12.85 11.13 -1.26
C PRO A 95 -14.32 10.91 -0.86
N GLU A 96 -15.32 11.59 -1.47
CA GLU A 96 -16.68 11.66 -0.93
C GLU A 96 -17.35 10.29 -0.85
N LYS A 97 -17.13 9.45 -1.84
CA LYS A 97 -17.70 8.09 -1.90
C LYS A 97 -16.69 7.02 -1.48
N ILE A 98 -15.47 7.13 -1.97
CA ILE A 98 -14.40 6.20 -1.71
C ILE A 98 -13.17 6.99 -1.26
N ALA A 99 -12.72 6.77 -0.03
CA ALA A 99 -11.46 7.32 0.46
C ALA A 99 -10.32 6.34 0.15
N LEU A 100 -9.17 6.85 -0.32
CA LEU A 100 -7.99 6.05 -0.63
C LEU A 100 -6.78 6.51 0.16
N LEU A 101 -6.11 5.58 0.84
CA LEU A 101 -4.83 5.79 1.50
C LEU A 101 -3.78 4.86 0.88
N GLY A 102 -2.67 5.45 0.44
CA GLY A 102 -1.50 4.72 -0.04
C GLY A 102 -0.47 4.44 1.06
N ILE A 103 0.61 3.80 0.69
CA ILE A 103 1.80 3.58 1.51
C ILE A 103 3.01 3.72 0.58
N ASP A 104 4.08 4.32 1.03
CA ASP A 104 5.44 4.53 0.58
C ASP A 104 5.84 6.01 0.51
N GLY A 105 4.92 6.93 0.20
CA GLY A 105 5.20 8.37 0.09
C GLY A 105 5.79 8.76 -1.26
N CYS A 106 5.40 8.09 -2.35
CA CYS A 106 5.96 8.36 -3.68
C CYS A 106 5.60 9.77 -4.19
N ASN A 107 6.46 10.35 -5.03
CA ASN A 107 6.25 11.69 -5.58
C ASN A 107 5.09 11.75 -6.58
N SER A 108 4.79 10.66 -7.29
CA SER A 108 3.70 10.56 -8.27
C SER A 108 2.32 10.81 -7.65
N ARG A 109 2.16 10.66 -6.32
CA ARG A 109 0.94 10.98 -5.59
C ARG A 109 0.40 12.39 -5.81
N LYS A 110 1.26 13.34 -6.20
CA LYS A 110 0.93 14.75 -6.43
C LYS A 110 0.41 15.04 -7.84
N TYR A 111 0.52 14.10 -8.78
CA TYR A 111 0.20 14.32 -10.19
C TYR A 111 -1.22 13.91 -10.57
N ILE A 112 -2.02 13.50 -9.61
CA ILE A 112 -3.47 13.26 -9.79
C ILE A 112 -4.26 14.47 -9.30
N LYS A 113 -5.51 14.60 -9.77
CA LYS A 113 -6.37 15.75 -9.46
C LYS A 113 -6.55 15.97 -7.96
N ASN A 114 -6.78 14.90 -7.21
CA ASN A 114 -6.87 14.91 -5.75
C ASN A 114 -5.61 14.21 -5.21
N SER A 115 -4.69 14.96 -4.63
CA SER A 115 -3.42 14.42 -4.14
C SER A 115 -3.64 13.22 -3.21
N LEU A 116 -2.92 12.11 -3.46
CA LEU A 116 -3.09 10.89 -2.68
C LEU A 116 -2.53 11.05 -1.27
N ALA A 117 -3.36 10.79 -0.27
CA ALA A 117 -2.91 10.60 1.12
C ALA A 117 -2.09 9.30 1.23
N THR A 118 -0.99 9.33 1.97
CA THR A 118 -0.09 8.18 2.06
C THR A 118 0.64 8.09 3.39
N VAL A 119 1.07 6.89 3.75
CA VAL A 119 2.03 6.65 4.84
C VAL A 119 3.43 6.72 4.25
N ASN A 120 4.16 7.80 4.50
CA ASN A 120 5.55 7.94 4.05
C ASN A 120 6.47 7.07 4.90
N LEU A 121 7.23 6.22 4.25
CA LEU A 121 8.23 5.34 4.85
C LEU A 121 9.64 5.95 4.83
N PHE A 122 9.82 7.14 4.24
CA PHE A 122 11.10 7.86 4.12
C PHE A 122 12.20 7.01 3.47
N PRO A 123 12.03 6.56 2.21
CA PRO A 123 13.00 5.69 1.54
C PRO A 123 14.38 6.33 1.40
N GLU A 124 14.47 7.66 1.23
CA GLU A 124 15.73 8.40 1.19
C GLU A 124 16.49 8.26 2.53
N GLN A 125 15.83 8.51 3.65
CA GLN A 125 16.43 8.37 4.99
C GLN A 125 16.81 6.92 5.28
N GLN A 126 16.05 5.95 4.78
CA GLN A 126 16.41 4.54 4.88
C GLN A 126 17.71 4.25 4.12
N GLY A 127 17.85 4.77 2.89
CA GLY A 127 19.06 4.65 2.09
C GLY A 127 20.28 5.27 2.77
N GLU A 128 20.16 6.51 3.24
CA GLU A 128 21.20 7.22 4.00
C GLU A 128 21.63 6.40 5.22
N LYS A 129 20.67 5.93 6.02
CA LYS A 129 20.95 5.13 7.21
C LYS A 129 21.63 3.81 6.89
N CYS A 130 21.26 3.15 5.80
CA CYS A 130 21.95 1.93 5.34
C CYS A 130 23.43 2.20 5.04
N ILE A 131 23.73 3.28 4.30
CA ILE A 131 25.14 3.63 3.98
C ILE A 131 25.93 3.98 5.23
N GLU A 132 25.35 4.75 6.15
CA GLU A 132 25.96 5.08 7.44
C GLU A 132 26.36 3.80 8.21
N LEU A 133 25.42 2.87 8.37
CA LEU A 133 25.63 1.60 9.09
C LEU A 133 26.66 0.72 8.40
N MET A 134 26.67 0.67 7.07
CA MET A 134 27.68 -0.06 6.29
C MET A 134 29.08 0.54 6.53
N HIS A 135 29.22 1.86 6.50
CA HIS A 135 30.49 2.54 6.77
C HIS A 135 30.98 2.28 8.20
N GLU A 136 30.11 2.37 9.19
CA GLU A 136 30.44 2.07 10.58
C GLU A 136 30.94 0.63 10.74
N LYS A 137 30.22 -0.31 10.15
CA LYS A 137 30.59 -1.73 10.20
C LYS A 137 31.93 -2.01 9.50
N ALA A 138 32.16 -1.40 8.33
CA ALA A 138 33.43 -1.52 7.60
C ALA A 138 34.61 -0.94 8.38
N SER A 139 34.37 0.10 9.18
CA SER A 139 35.37 0.71 10.09
C SER A 139 35.56 -0.08 11.39
N GLY A 140 35.00 -1.27 11.53
CA GLY A 140 35.13 -2.13 12.72
C GLY A 140 34.28 -1.66 13.92
N ARG A 141 33.40 -0.68 13.74
CA ARG A 141 32.49 -0.21 14.81
C ARG A 141 31.34 -1.18 14.99
N LYS A 142 30.85 -1.29 16.22
CA LYS A 142 29.67 -2.08 16.54
C LYS A 142 28.42 -1.35 16.10
N VAL A 143 27.63 -1.97 15.25
CA VAL A 143 26.34 -1.43 14.77
C VAL A 143 25.16 -2.15 15.43
N HIS A 144 24.05 -1.44 15.63
CA HIS A 144 22.82 -2.07 16.07
C HIS A 144 22.12 -2.77 14.91
N TYR A 145 21.63 -4.00 15.14
CA TYR A 145 20.93 -4.78 14.12
C TYR A 145 19.52 -4.26 13.81
N LYS A 146 18.93 -3.51 14.72
CA LYS A 146 17.58 -2.93 14.55
C LYS A 146 17.69 -1.41 14.58
N ASN A 147 17.39 -0.81 13.45
CA ASN A 147 17.30 0.64 13.28
C ASN A 147 15.90 0.96 12.75
N TYR A 148 15.24 1.95 13.35
CA TYR A 148 13.87 2.31 13.03
C TYR A 148 13.81 3.72 12.51
N ILE A 149 13.15 3.91 11.37
CA ILE A 149 12.70 5.21 10.87
C ILE A 149 11.18 5.25 11.08
N ARG A 150 10.71 6.23 11.82
CA ARG A 150 9.30 6.35 12.15
C ARG A 150 8.51 6.81 10.92
N PRO A 151 7.53 6.03 10.43
CA PRO A 151 6.69 6.47 9.33
C PRO A 151 5.79 7.64 9.75
N GLN A 152 5.35 8.44 8.77
CA GLN A 152 4.42 9.56 8.98
C GLN A 152 3.31 9.51 7.94
N ILE A 153 2.10 9.90 8.33
CA ILE A 153 1.02 10.12 7.38
C ILE A 153 1.27 11.47 6.71
N ILE A 154 1.27 11.46 5.39
CA ILE A 154 1.21 12.69 4.58
C ILE A 154 -0.24 12.84 4.15
N GLU A 155 -0.83 13.96 4.54
CA GLU A 155 -2.19 14.31 4.15
C GLU A 155 -2.30 14.47 2.63
N GLY A 156 -3.50 14.20 2.14
CA GLY A 156 -3.89 14.35 0.75
C GLY A 156 -5.39 14.54 0.65
N GLU A 157 -5.86 14.77 -0.56
CA GLU A 157 -7.27 15.06 -0.84
C GLU A 157 -8.08 13.79 -1.11
N THR A 158 -7.47 12.59 -0.96
CA THR A 158 -8.15 11.31 -1.20
C THR A 158 -8.72 10.66 0.06
N VAL A 159 -8.62 11.32 1.22
CA VAL A 159 -9.15 10.82 2.51
C VAL A 159 -10.13 11.81 3.12
#